data_ba6f045b58abd7550e31236cb22b7b11
#
_entry.id   ba6f045b58abd7550e31236cb22b7b11
#
_cell.length_a   1.000
_cell.length_b   1.000
_cell.length_c   1.000
_cell.angle_alpha   90.00
_cell.angle_beta   90.00
_cell.angle_gamma   90.00
#
_symmetry.space_group_name_H-M   'P 1'
#
loop_
_entity.id
_entity.type
_entity.pdbx_description
1 polymer ?
#
loop_
_entity_poly.entity_id
_entity_poly.type
_entity_poly.pdbx_seq_one_letter_code
_entity_poly.pdbx_strand_id
1 'polypeptide(L)'
;MGHHNHLKKYSTLLSLYVAQSIPMSFFSTVVPVIMRQEAYSLEAIGYIQLVKLPWIFKFLWAPFIDKRCHSRSDYRRWIIFSELFYAIVIFAISFFDLGTDFTTIIIMMVIAFIASATQDIATDAFAILSLKVDERGVGNSMQSSGSFLGTLMGSGVLLVIYHFLGWQMLLIALALFVTLAILPVYRFRSKQLKKKEQVVRKTKTVSLRDVGSFFRQKGIGKQVMLLVVFYSGIIGILTMIKPFLVDVNFTVVEIGLMSGVYGTGVGVIMALLVGHLIRRVGRKHILT
;
A
#
# COMPACT_ATOMS: atom_id res chain seq x y z
N MET A 1 3.75 -25.41 21.85
CA MET A 1 4.71 -24.61 21.05
C MET A 1 4.19 -24.17 19.66
N GLY A 2 3.22 -24.84 19.05
CA GLY A 2 2.67 -24.47 17.72
C GLY A 2 1.90 -23.15 17.68
N HIS A 3 1.02 -22.90 18.61
CA HIS A 3 0.09 -21.75 18.60
C HIS A 3 0.80 -20.38 18.66
N HIS A 4 1.85 -20.27 19.46
CA HIS A 4 2.62 -19.03 19.62
C HIS A 4 3.41 -18.62 18.36
N ASN A 5 3.81 -19.60 17.54
CA ASN A 5 4.50 -19.34 16.27
C ASN A 5 3.56 -18.88 15.16
N HIS A 6 2.30 -19.35 15.15
CA HIS A 6 1.29 -18.90 14.19
C HIS A 6 0.89 -17.45 14.46
N LEU A 7 0.68 -17.07 15.72
CA LEU A 7 0.33 -15.71 16.10
C LEU A 7 1.42 -14.71 15.68
N LYS A 8 2.69 -15.02 15.95
CA LYS A 8 3.81 -14.16 15.52
C LYS A 8 3.89 -14.00 14.00
N LYS A 9 3.62 -15.06 13.26
CA LYS A 9 3.60 -15.01 11.79
C LYS A 9 2.49 -14.10 11.27
N TYR A 10 1.28 -14.28 11.76
CA TYR A 10 0.12 -13.49 11.30
C TYR A 10 0.21 -12.03 11.73
N SER A 11 0.68 -11.74 12.94
CA SER A 11 0.92 -10.36 13.36
C SER A 11 2.01 -9.67 12.53
N THR A 12 3.04 -10.41 12.12
CA THR A 12 4.06 -9.88 11.20
C THR A 12 3.48 -9.57 9.82
N LEU A 13 2.63 -10.44 9.27
CA LEU A 13 1.96 -10.18 7.99
C LEU A 13 1.01 -8.99 8.09
N LEU A 14 0.19 -8.93 9.14
CA LEU A 14 -0.70 -7.79 9.40
C LEU A 14 0.10 -6.47 9.41
N SER A 15 1.17 -6.43 10.18
CA SER A 15 2.04 -5.27 10.31
C SER A 15 2.68 -4.84 8.99
N LEU A 16 3.08 -5.78 8.14
CA LEU A 16 3.61 -5.50 6.80
C LEU A 16 2.57 -4.83 5.90
N TYR A 17 1.35 -5.33 5.91
CA TYR A 17 0.27 -4.75 5.10
C TYR A 17 -0.23 -3.40 5.66
N VAL A 18 -0.12 -3.18 6.97
CA VAL A 18 -0.29 -1.84 7.56
C VAL A 18 0.77 -0.89 7.00
N ALA A 19 2.05 -1.25 7.09
CA ALA A 19 3.16 -0.44 6.60
C ALA A 19 3.00 -0.07 5.11
N GLN A 20 2.62 -1.04 4.28
CA GLN A 20 2.36 -0.87 2.85
C GLN A 20 1.20 0.08 2.54
N SER A 21 0.14 0.04 3.35
CA SER A 21 -1.10 0.79 3.07
C SER A 21 -1.06 2.23 3.57
N ILE A 22 -0.23 2.54 4.57
CA ILE A 22 -0.07 3.91 5.09
C ILE A 22 0.40 4.88 4.00
N PRO A 23 1.50 4.64 3.26
CA PRO A 23 1.94 5.53 2.19
C PRO A 23 0.90 5.74 1.10
N MET A 24 0.27 4.65 0.64
CA MET A 24 -0.73 4.71 -0.41
C MET A 24 -1.93 5.56 0.02
N SER A 25 -2.36 5.41 1.25
CA SER A 25 -3.49 6.15 1.81
C SER A 25 -3.16 7.64 2.00
N PHE A 26 -1.95 7.94 2.46
CA PHE A 26 -1.44 9.30 2.57
C PHE A 26 -1.51 10.03 1.21
N PHE A 27 -0.93 9.47 0.17
CA PHE A 27 -0.92 10.08 -1.15
C PHE A 27 -2.29 10.09 -1.85
N SER A 28 -3.18 9.15 -1.52
CA SER A 28 -4.51 9.10 -2.13
C SER A 28 -5.53 10.00 -1.45
N THR A 29 -5.28 10.37 -0.18
CA THR A 29 -6.26 11.11 0.61
C THR A 29 -5.70 12.42 1.16
N VAL A 30 -4.57 12.34 1.87
CA VAL A 30 -4.06 13.50 2.63
C VAL A 30 -3.50 14.56 1.70
N VAL A 31 -2.64 14.16 0.77
CA VAL A 31 -2.02 15.11 -0.17
C VAL A 31 -3.05 15.87 -1.00
N PRO A 32 -4.06 15.23 -1.64
CA PRO A 32 -5.12 15.95 -2.35
C PRO A 32 -5.91 16.95 -1.49
N VAL A 33 -6.22 16.58 -0.24
CA VAL A 33 -6.94 17.46 0.68
C VAL A 33 -6.10 18.68 1.03
N ILE A 34 -4.83 18.49 1.39
CA ILE A 34 -3.91 19.60 1.73
C ILE A 34 -3.73 20.51 0.50
N MET A 35 -3.45 19.95 -0.66
CA MET A 35 -3.30 20.75 -1.89
C MET A 35 -4.56 21.58 -2.17
N ARG A 36 -5.75 21.02 -1.93
CA ARG A 36 -6.98 21.77 -2.15
C ARG A 36 -7.17 22.89 -1.14
N GLN A 37 -6.78 22.70 0.12
CA GLN A 37 -6.77 23.76 1.13
C GLN A 37 -5.78 24.89 0.81
N GLU A 38 -4.64 24.56 0.24
CA GLU A 38 -3.62 25.51 -0.25
C GLU A 38 -4.01 26.12 -1.62
N ALA A 39 -5.28 25.99 -2.02
CA ALA A 39 -5.88 26.55 -3.24
C ALA A 39 -5.26 26.06 -4.56
N TYR A 40 -4.60 24.89 -4.58
CA TYR A 40 -4.15 24.26 -5.83
C TYR A 40 -5.33 23.88 -6.70
N SER A 41 -5.16 23.98 -8.02
CA SER A 41 -6.19 23.59 -8.99
C SER A 41 -6.47 22.09 -8.95
N LEU A 42 -7.69 21.68 -9.30
CA LEU A 42 -8.06 20.25 -9.41
C LEU A 42 -7.19 19.52 -10.43
N GLU A 43 -6.73 20.22 -11.45
CA GLU A 43 -5.80 19.71 -12.46
C GLU A 43 -4.44 19.38 -11.84
N ALA A 44 -3.87 20.28 -11.04
CA ALA A 44 -2.61 20.02 -10.30
C ALA A 44 -2.77 18.84 -9.34
N ILE A 45 -3.90 18.71 -8.65
CA ILE A 45 -4.24 17.57 -7.79
C ILE A 45 -4.36 16.27 -8.60
N GLY A 46 -4.85 16.34 -9.83
CA GLY A 46 -4.83 15.21 -10.76
C GLY A 46 -3.40 14.79 -11.14
N TYR A 47 -2.54 15.76 -11.49
CA TYR A 47 -1.14 15.48 -11.85
C TYR A 47 -0.32 14.91 -10.72
N ILE A 48 -0.53 15.31 -9.47
CA ILE A 48 0.22 14.74 -8.33
C ILE A 48 -0.01 13.24 -8.18
N GLN A 49 -1.13 12.69 -8.68
CA GLN A 49 -1.37 11.24 -8.65
C GLN A 49 -0.36 10.46 -9.49
N LEU A 50 0.33 11.10 -10.44
CA LEU A 50 1.41 10.50 -11.24
C LEU A 50 2.62 10.11 -10.38
N VAL A 51 2.77 10.67 -9.18
CA VAL A 51 3.77 10.26 -8.20
C VAL A 51 3.65 8.76 -7.85
N LYS A 52 2.48 8.15 -8.05
CA LYS A 52 2.21 6.72 -7.83
C LYS A 52 2.65 5.83 -9.00
N LEU A 53 3.08 6.38 -10.13
CA LEU A 53 3.53 5.60 -11.28
C LEU A 53 4.56 4.51 -10.95
N PRO A 54 5.55 4.73 -10.06
CA PRO A 54 6.45 3.66 -9.66
C PRO A 54 5.72 2.41 -9.16
N TRP A 55 4.58 2.56 -8.47
CA TRP A 55 3.83 1.42 -7.99
C TRP A 55 3.14 0.63 -9.10
N ILE A 56 2.71 1.31 -10.15
CA ILE A 56 2.15 0.69 -11.35
C ILE A 56 3.26 -0.04 -12.12
N PHE A 57 4.42 0.59 -12.25
CA PHE A 57 5.56 0.06 -13.02
C PHE A 57 6.48 -0.88 -12.23
N LYS A 58 6.18 -1.21 -10.97
CA LYS A 58 7.02 -2.08 -10.13
C LYS A 58 7.35 -3.43 -10.78
N PHE A 59 6.52 -3.93 -11.69
CA PHE A 59 6.77 -5.16 -12.43
C PHE A 59 8.05 -5.11 -13.30
N LEU A 60 8.52 -3.92 -13.66
CA LEU A 60 9.75 -3.75 -14.44
C LEU A 60 11.01 -4.15 -13.67
N TRP A 61 11.03 -3.89 -12.34
CA TRP A 61 12.19 -4.24 -11.50
C TRP A 61 11.93 -5.39 -10.52
N ALA A 62 10.70 -5.88 -10.41
CA ALA A 62 10.40 -7.05 -9.60
C ALA A 62 11.29 -8.27 -9.95
N PRO A 63 11.56 -8.61 -11.24
CA PRO A 63 12.46 -9.71 -11.58
C PRO A 63 13.91 -9.51 -11.09
N PHE A 64 14.35 -8.27 -10.93
CA PHE A 64 15.68 -7.99 -10.39
C PHE A 64 15.76 -8.30 -8.90
N ILE A 65 14.71 -7.96 -8.13
CA ILE A 65 14.62 -8.29 -6.72
C ILE A 65 14.55 -9.81 -6.55
N ASP A 66 13.67 -10.48 -7.31
CA ASP A 66 13.50 -11.94 -7.25
C ASP A 66 14.79 -12.71 -7.59
N LYS A 67 15.58 -12.22 -8.53
CA LYS A 67 16.88 -12.82 -8.85
C LYS A 67 17.90 -12.75 -7.71
N ARG A 68 17.80 -11.75 -6.84
CA ARG A 68 18.69 -11.55 -5.70
C ARG A 68 18.20 -12.19 -4.42
N CYS A 69 16.92 -12.56 -4.37
CA CYS A 69 16.28 -13.17 -3.22
C CYS A 69 16.13 -14.68 -3.42
N HIS A 70 16.85 -15.47 -2.61
CA HIS A 70 16.79 -16.93 -2.61
C HIS A 70 16.09 -17.48 -1.38
N SER A 71 15.85 -16.63 -0.39
CA SER A 71 15.28 -17.02 0.90
C SER A 71 14.30 -15.95 1.42
N ARG A 72 13.45 -16.37 2.38
CA ARG A 72 12.61 -15.42 3.13
C ARG A 72 13.43 -14.35 3.86
N SER A 73 14.65 -14.69 4.27
CA SER A 73 15.55 -13.78 4.95
C SER A 73 16.01 -12.64 4.00
N ASP A 74 16.18 -12.93 2.71
CA ASP A 74 16.59 -11.93 1.72
C ASP A 74 15.43 -10.96 1.45
N TYR A 75 14.21 -11.47 1.24
CA TYR A 75 13.03 -10.60 1.10
C TYR A 75 12.81 -9.74 2.35
N ARG A 76 13.01 -10.29 3.55
CA ARG A 76 12.95 -9.53 4.79
C ARG A 76 13.97 -8.38 4.83
N ARG A 77 15.19 -8.59 4.33
CA ARG A 77 16.20 -7.51 4.25
C ARG A 77 15.75 -6.41 3.28
N TRP A 78 15.22 -6.80 2.12
CA TRP A 78 14.64 -5.83 1.17
C TRP A 78 13.49 -5.03 1.78
N ILE A 79 12.57 -5.68 2.49
CA ILE A 79 11.47 -5.01 3.20
C ILE A 79 12.03 -3.97 4.17
N ILE A 80 12.94 -4.36 5.07
CA ILE A 80 13.48 -3.46 6.10
C ILE A 80 14.23 -2.30 5.46
N PHE A 81 15.07 -2.58 4.46
CA PHE A 81 15.85 -1.54 3.79
C PHE A 81 14.96 -0.53 3.06
N SER A 82 14.01 -1.01 2.26
CA SER A 82 13.10 -0.14 1.49
C SER A 82 12.23 0.72 2.39
N GLU A 83 11.73 0.15 3.48
CA GLU A 83 10.87 0.85 4.43
C GLU A 83 11.62 1.92 5.23
N LEU A 84 12.83 1.61 5.70
CA LEU A 84 13.67 2.58 6.38
C LEU A 84 14.10 3.71 5.42
N PHE A 85 14.44 3.36 4.18
CA PHE A 85 14.76 4.36 3.16
C PHE A 85 13.55 5.26 2.88
N TYR A 86 12.35 4.68 2.73
CA TYR A 86 11.11 5.45 2.62
C TYR A 86 10.93 6.40 3.80
N ALA A 87 11.05 5.89 5.04
CA ALA A 87 10.89 6.71 6.25
C ALA A 87 11.89 7.86 6.32
N ILE A 88 13.16 7.62 5.94
CA ILE A 88 14.20 8.67 5.89
C ILE A 88 13.84 9.73 4.85
N VAL A 89 13.41 9.35 3.66
CA VAL A 89 13.02 10.30 2.61
C VAL A 89 11.83 11.13 3.05
N ILE A 90 10.79 10.52 3.63
CA ILE A 90 9.62 11.23 4.15
C ILE A 90 10.02 12.18 5.29
N PHE A 91 10.88 11.73 6.20
CA PHE A 91 11.41 12.59 7.26
C PHE A 91 12.20 13.77 6.69
N ALA A 92 13.01 13.55 5.64
CA ALA A 92 13.72 14.64 4.97
C ALA A 92 12.76 15.64 4.30
N ILE A 93 11.64 15.19 3.72
CA ILE A 93 10.61 16.09 3.17
C ILE A 93 10.03 17.02 4.24
N SER A 94 10.00 16.63 5.52
CA SER A 94 9.44 17.44 6.59
C SER A 94 10.18 18.77 6.83
N PHE A 95 11.38 18.94 6.28
CA PHE A 95 12.15 20.17 6.36
C PHE A 95 11.90 21.14 5.19
N PHE A 96 11.08 20.74 4.21
CA PHE A 96 10.74 21.55 3.05
C PHE A 96 9.33 22.13 3.19
N ASP A 97 9.18 23.37 2.73
CA ASP A 97 7.90 24.06 2.72
C ASP A 97 7.10 23.74 1.44
N LEU A 98 5.82 23.42 1.60
CA LEU A 98 4.96 23.00 0.51
C LEU A 98 4.76 24.12 -0.54
N GLY A 99 4.78 25.39 -0.13
CA GLY A 99 4.58 26.54 -1.01
C GLY A 99 5.81 26.90 -1.84
N THR A 100 7.01 26.81 -1.25
CA THR A 100 8.27 27.24 -1.89
C THR A 100 9.02 26.09 -2.55
N ASP A 101 8.99 24.89 -1.98
CA ASP A 101 9.83 23.75 -2.39
C ASP A 101 9.06 22.66 -3.12
N PHE A 102 7.91 22.97 -3.68
CA PHE A 102 6.95 22.01 -4.26
C PHE A 102 7.60 21.01 -5.22
N THR A 103 8.45 21.46 -6.14
CA THR A 103 9.13 20.58 -7.10
C THR A 103 10.08 19.60 -6.40
N THR A 104 10.84 20.04 -5.42
CA THR A 104 11.75 19.19 -4.63
C THR A 104 10.96 18.14 -3.86
N ILE A 105 9.85 18.54 -3.24
CA ILE A 105 8.95 17.64 -2.53
C ILE A 105 8.40 16.57 -3.48
N ILE A 106 7.94 16.92 -4.68
CA ILE A 106 7.45 15.94 -5.66
C ILE A 106 8.53 14.93 -6.05
N ILE A 107 9.73 15.39 -6.35
CA ILE A 107 10.85 14.50 -6.71
C ILE A 107 11.13 13.52 -5.57
N MET A 108 11.23 14.02 -4.35
CA MET A 108 11.45 13.19 -3.17
C MET A 108 10.29 12.22 -2.92
N MET A 109 9.05 12.63 -3.17
CA MET A 109 7.88 11.77 -3.10
C MET A 109 7.96 10.63 -4.12
N VAL A 110 8.37 10.87 -5.36
CA VAL A 110 8.59 9.81 -6.36
C VAL A 110 9.64 8.81 -5.88
N ILE A 111 10.75 9.30 -5.30
CA ILE A 111 11.80 8.44 -4.72
C ILE A 111 11.24 7.60 -3.58
N ALA A 112 10.45 8.20 -2.69
CA ALA A 112 9.76 7.49 -1.62
C ALA A 112 8.82 6.40 -2.17
N PHE A 113 8.09 6.69 -3.26
CA PHE A 113 7.21 5.69 -3.91
C PHE A 113 7.96 4.54 -4.56
N ILE A 114 9.15 4.76 -5.12
CA ILE A 114 10.01 3.68 -5.62
C ILE A 114 10.39 2.75 -4.46
N ALA A 115 10.73 3.30 -3.30
CA ALA A 115 11.04 2.51 -2.11
C ALA A 115 9.83 1.73 -1.61
N SER A 116 8.66 2.37 -1.52
CA SER A 116 7.39 1.74 -1.12
C SER A 116 6.99 0.62 -2.09
N ALA A 117 7.10 0.84 -3.40
CA ALA A 117 6.83 -0.18 -4.41
C ALA A 117 7.81 -1.37 -4.33
N THR A 118 9.07 -1.11 -3.97
CA THR A 118 10.08 -2.16 -3.75
C THR A 118 9.77 -2.97 -2.50
N GLN A 119 9.34 -2.32 -1.43
CA GLN A 119 8.88 -2.96 -0.20
C GLN A 119 7.67 -3.88 -0.46
N ASP A 120 6.71 -3.42 -1.26
CA ASP A 120 5.51 -4.18 -1.62
C ASP A 120 5.85 -5.48 -2.39
N ILE A 121 6.74 -5.41 -3.40
CA ILE A 121 7.24 -6.62 -4.11
C ILE A 121 7.81 -7.64 -3.11
N ALA A 122 8.65 -7.16 -2.20
CA ALA A 122 9.31 -8.02 -1.23
C ALA A 122 8.33 -8.57 -0.18
N THR A 123 7.32 -7.79 0.22
CA THR A 123 6.26 -8.17 1.16
C THR A 123 5.38 -9.27 0.60
N ASP A 124 4.92 -9.14 -0.63
CA ASP A 124 4.09 -10.16 -1.29
C ASP A 124 4.83 -11.48 -1.44
N ALA A 125 6.09 -11.44 -1.88
CA ALA A 125 6.93 -12.63 -1.97
C ALA A 125 7.18 -13.27 -0.59
N PHE A 126 7.47 -12.47 0.44
CA PHE A 126 7.65 -12.92 1.81
C PHE A 126 6.37 -13.58 2.35
N ALA A 127 5.20 -13.00 2.09
CA ALA A 127 3.91 -13.54 2.51
C ALA A 127 3.64 -14.90 1.86
N ILE A 128 3.80 -15.01 0.54
CA ILE A 128 3.62 -16.26 -0.22
C ILE A 128 4.54 -17.36 0.32
N LEU A 129 5.82 -17.06 0.56
CA LEU A 129 6.79 -18.02 1.08
C LEU A 129 6.56 -18.37 2.57
N SER A 130 5.86 -17.53 3.31
CA SER A 130 5.60 -17.73 4.74
C SER A 130 4.34 -18.53 5.02
N LEU A 131 3.39 -18.57 4.09
CA LEU A 131 2.09 -19.22 4.24
C LEU A 131 2.07 -20.58 3.55
N LYS A 132 1.48 -21.57 4.22
CA LYS A 132 1.08 -22.84 3.60
C LYS A 132 -0.18 -22.62 2.76
N VAL A 133 -0.54 -23.59 1.94
CA VAL A 133 -1.72 -23.51 1.06
C VAL A 133 -3.01 -23.36 1.87
N ASP A 134 -3.14 -24.10 2.97
CA ASP A 134 -4.27 -24.05 3.91
C ASP A 134 -4.34 -22.74 4.72
N GLU A 135 -3.22 -22.03 4.88
CA GLU A 135 -3.14 -20.77 5.61
C GLU A 135 -3.41 -19.52 4.75
N ARG A 136 -3.54 -19.67 3.42
CA ARG A 136 -3.69 -18.53 2.51
C ARG A 136 -4.96 -17.71 2.77
N GLY A 137 -6.03 -18.36 3.22
CA GLY A 137 -7.27 -17.67 3.60
C GLY A 137 -7.03 -16.68 4.76
N VAL A 138 -6.32 -17.14 5.80
CA VAL A 138 -5.93 -16.29 6.94
C VAL A 138 -4.95 -15.19 6.48
N GLY A 139 -4.02 -15.52 5.58
CA GLY A 139 -3.11 -14.55 4.97
C GLY A 139 -3.85 -13.40 4.29
N ASN A 140 -4.86 -13.70 3.48
CA ASN A 140 -5.70 -12.69 2.83
C ASN A 140 -6.50 -11.86 3.85
N SER A 141 -6.95 -12.46 4.95
CA SER A 141 -7.59 -11.71 6.04
C SER A 141 -6.62 -10.74 6.71
N MET A 142 -5.35 -11.16 6.93
CA MET A 142 -4.31 -10.27 7.46
C MET A 142 -3.99 -9.12 6.49
N GLN A 143 -3.96 -9.39 5.19
CA GLN A 143 -3.77 -8.39 4.15
C GLN A 143 -4.91 -7.35 4.18
N SER A 144 -6.15 -7.79 4.14
CA SER A 144 -7.32 -6.89 4.16
C SER A 144 -7.38 -6.06 5.44
N SER A 145 -7.20 -6.70 6.61
CA SER A 145 -7.19 -6.01 7.90
C SER A 145 -6.04 -5.01 8.01
N GLY A 146 -4.85 -5.39 7.52
CA GLY A 146 -3.69 -4.50 7.48
C GLY A 146 -3.93 -3.30 6.57
N SER A 147 -4.56 -3.52 5.41
CA SER A 147 -4.91 -2.42 4.50
C SER A 147 -5.92 -1.45 5.12
N PHE A 148 -6.93 -1.95 5.82
CA PHE A 148 -7.89 -1.09 6.52
C PHE A 148 -7.23 -0.28 7.65
N LEU A 149 -6.43 -0.92 8.51
CA LEU A 149 -5.70 -0.24 9.57
C LEU A 149 -4.70 0.78 9.01
N GLY A 150 -3.97 0.42 7.96
CA GLY A 150 -3.05 1.32 7.29
C GLY A 150 -3.77 2.52 6.64
N THR A 151 -4.96 2.31 6.07
CA THR A 151 -5.80 3.39 5.55
C THR A 151 -6.28 4.31 6.67
N LEU A 152 -6.74 3.75 7.80
CA LEU A 152 -7.15 4.56 8.95
C LEU A 152 -6.01 5.44 9.46
N MET A 153 -4.81 4.88 9.60
CA MET A 153 -3.64 5.64 10.05
C MET A 153 -3.16 6.63 8.98
N GLY A 154 -3.03 6.17 7.74
CA GLY A 154 -2.46 6.93 6.62
C GLY A 154 -3.39 8.00 6.03
N SER A 155 -4.69 8.00 6.39
CA SER A 155 -5.63 9.06 5.99
C SER A 155 -6.25 9.75 7.20
N GLY A 156 -7.03 9.05 7.99
CA GLY A 156 -7.80 9.65 9.08
C GLY A 156 -6.91 10.29 10.14
N VAL A 157 -6.02 9.49 10.74
CA VAL A 157 -5.14 9.98 11.81
C VAL A 157 -4.18 11.07 11.31
N LEU A 158 -3.61 10.91 10.12
CA LEU A 158 -2.69 11.90 9.56
C LEU A 158 -3.38 13.22 9.23
N LEU A 159 -4.63 13.23 8.76
CA LEU A 159 -5.39 14.47 8.54
C LEU A 159 -5.67 15.21 9.85
N VAL A 160 -5.98 14.46 10.92
CA VAL A 160 -6.13 15.06 12.26
C VAL A 160 -4.82 15.67 12.74
N ILE A 161 -3.71 14.96 12.58
CA ILE A 161 -2.38 15.49 12.93
C ILE A 161 -2.06 16.75 12.12
N TYR A 162 -2.35 16.74 10.82
CA TYR A 162 -2.16 17.93 9.98
C TYR A 162 -2.96 19.13 10.48
N HIS A 163 -4.23 18.91 10.83
CA HIS A 163 -5.10 19.99 11.31
C HIS A 163 -4.57 20.68 12.58
N PHE A 164 -4.03 19.91 13.53
CA PHE A 164 -3.57 20.46 14.82
C PHE A 164 -2.09 20.85 14.83
N LEU A 165 -1.25 20.18 14.07
CA LEU A 165 0.21 20.26 14.17
C LEU A 165 0.90 20.66 12.85
N GLY A 166 0.14 20.77 11.76
CA GLY A 166 0.64 21.22 10.47
C GLY A 166 1.45 20.19 9.67
N TRP A 167 2.00 20.64 8.54
CA TRP A 167 2.68 19.84 7.53
C TRP A 167 3.90 19.06 8.06
N GLN A 168 4.78 19.73 8.80
CA GLN A 168 6.01 19.13 9.29
C GLN A 168 5.73 17.94 10.23
N MET A 169 4.86 18.15 11.21
CA MET A 169 4.52 17.11 12.19
C MET A 169 3.74 15.95 11.55
N LEU A 170 2.92 16.21 10.53
CA LEU A 170 2.28 15.21 9.72
C LEU A 170 3.31 14.24 9.12
N LEU A 171 4.37 14.76 8.48
CA LEU A 171 5.40 13.95 7.82
C LEU A 171 6.27 13.19 8.83
N ILE A 172 6.59 13.81 9.96
CA ILE A 172 7.28 13.14 11.07
C ILE A 172 6.44 11.98 11.60
N ALA A 173 5.13 12.19 11.79
CA ALA A 173 4.21 11.14 12.22
C ALA A 173 4.10 10.02 11.18
N LEU A 174 4.05 10.34 9.89
CA LEU A 174 4.03 9.37 8.81
C LEU A 174 5.29 8.49 8.83
N ALA A 175 6.48 9.11 8.92
CA ALA A 175 7.75 8.39 9.01
C ALA A 175 7.82 7.50 10.25
N LEU A 176 7.30 7.98 11.38
CA LEU A 176 7.21 7.20 12.62
C LEU A 176 6.26 6.01 12.50
N PHE A 177 5.06 6.21 11.98
CA PHE A 177 4.07 5.12 11.80
C PHE A 177 4.61 3.98 10.93
N VAL A 178 5.25 4.33 9.81
CA VAL A 178 5.86 3.37 8.90
C VAL A 178 7.01 2.62 9.60
N THR A 179 7.87 3.33 10.32
CA THR A 179 8.97 2.72 11.08
C THR A 179 8.47 1.80 12.20
N LEU A 180 7.41 2.18 12.91
CA LEU A 180 6.81 1.34 13.96
C LEU A 180 6.15 0.10 13.37
N ALA A 181 5.50 0.22 12.21
CA ALA A 181 4.84 -0.89 11.55
C ALA A 181 5.82 -1.99 11.13
N ILE A 182 7.11 -1.69 10.93
CA ILE A 182 8.12 -2.69 10.55
C ILE A 182 8.73 -3.42 11.77
N LEU A 183 8.53 -2.96 13.00
CA LEU A 183 9.12 -3.57 14.20
C LEU A 183 8.84 -5.07 14.35
N PRO A 184 7.61 -5.59 14.11
CA PRO A 184 7.35 -7.01 14.17
C PRO A 184 8.20 -7.82 13.18
N VAL A 185 8.46 -7.29 11.99
CA VAL A 185 9.32 -7.91 10.97
C VAL A 185 10.76 -7.96 11.42
N TYR A 186 11.25 -6.88 12.03
CA TYR A 186 12.60 -6.82 12.57
C TYR A 186 12.80 -7.84 13.70
N ARG A 187 11.80 -7.99 14.59
CA ARG A 187 11.81 -8.96 15.69
C ARG A 187 11.54 -10.40 15.25
N PHE A 188 11.02 -10.61 14.06
CA PHE A 188 10.75 -11.94 13.49
C PHE A 188 12.06 -12.65 13.15
N ARG A 189 12.78 -13.10 14.19
CA ARG A 189 14.06 -13.80 14.09
C ARG A 189 13.79 -15.29 13.87
N SER A 190 13.80 -15.68 12.63
CA SER A 190 13.49 -17.04 12.22
C SER A 190 14.65 -17.99 12.48
N LYS A 191 14.75 -18.53 13.68
CA LYS A 191 15.51 -19.78 13.90
C LYS A 191 14.91 -20.96 13.08
N GLN A 192 13.63 -20.88 12.74
CA GLN A 192 12.93 -21.90 11.93
C GLN A 192 13.15 -21.75 10.41
N LEU A 193 13.66 -20.61 9.91
CA LEU A 193 13.96 -20.44 8.48
C LEU A 193 15.10 -21.34 8.01
N LYS A 194 16.10 -21.59 8.83
CA LYS A 194 17.28 -22.38 8.44
C LYS A 194 16.99 -23.86 8.15
N LYS A 195 15.92 -24.45 8.69
CA LYS A 195 15.64 -25.89 8.56
C LYS A 195 14.71 -26.26 7.39
N LYS A 196 14.10 -25.28 6.70
CA LYS A 196 13.21 -25.50 5.54
C LYS A 196 13.59 -24.72 4.27
N GLU A 197 14.74 -24.05 4.27
CA GLU A 197 15.18 -23.19 3.15
C GLU A 197 15.61 -23.95 1.89
N GLN A 198 15.66 -25.27 1.91
CA GLN A 198 16.15 -26.06 0.75
C GLN A 198 15.14 -26.30 -0.37
N VAL A 199 13.93 -25.73 -0.29
CA VAL A 199 12.95 -25.88 -1.36
C VAL A 199 12.29 -24.55 -1.71
N VAL A 200 13.08 -23.51 -1.97
CA VAL A 200 12.67 -22.57 -3.00
C VAL A 200 12.94 -23.27 -4.33
N ARG A 201 11.94 -24.02 -4.82
CA ARG A 201 11.96 -24.46 -6.21
C ARG A 201 12.41 -23.26 -7.01
N LYS A 202 13.38 -23.45 -7.91
CA LYS A 202 13.72 -22.52 -8.98
C LYS A 202 12.43 -22.24 -9.77
N THR A 203 11.57 -21.41 -9.23
CA THR A 203 10.46 -20.83 -9.98
C THR A 203 11.17 -20.07 -11.09
N LYS A 204 10.89 -20.47 -12.32
CA LYS A 204 11.41 -19.85 -13.52
C LYS A 204 11.23 -18.35 -13.34
N THR A 205 12.29 -17.61 -13.16
CA THR A 205 12.23 -16.16 -12.96
C THR A 205 11.51 -15.58 -14.16
N VAL A 206 10.42 -14.89 -13.94
CA VAL A 206 9.68 -14.21 -15.01
C VAL A 206 10.63 -13.20 -15.64
N SER A 207 10.87 -13.37 -16.94
CA SER A 207 11.71 -12.46 -17.72
C SER A 207 10.84 -11.34 -18.31
N LEU A 208 11.43 -10.18 -18.59
CA LEU A 208 10.75 -9.13 -19.36
C LEU A 208 10.21 -9.63 -20.69
N ARG A 209 10.87 -10.67 -21.27
CA ARG A 209 10.39 -11.36 -22.48
C ARG A 209 9.06 -12.08 -22.25
N ASP A 210 8.86 -12.66 -21.07
CA ASP A 210 7.60 -13.34 -20.70
C ASP A 210 6.47 -12.33 -20.54
N VAL A 211 6.77 -11.14 -19.98
CA VAL A 211 5.82 -10.00 -19.92
C VAL A 211 5.43 -9.56 -21.34
N GLY A 212 6.42 -9.39 -22.24
CA GLY A 212 6.15 -9.06 -23.64
C GLY A 212 5.30 -10.12 -24.36
N SER A 213 5.53 -11.41 -24.08
CA SER A 213 4.74 -12.51 -24.64
C SER A 213 3.29 -12.49 -24.15
N PHE A 214 3.04 -12.09 -22.91
CA PHE A 214 1.69 -11.93 -22.35
C PHE A 214 0.87 -10.90 -23.15
N PHE A 215 1.45 -9.72 -23.42
CA PHE A 215 0.75 -8.68 -24.17
C PHE A 215 0.52 -9.03 -25.66
N ARG A 216 1.23 -10.02 -26.19
CA ARG A 216 1.02 -10.53 -27.56
C ARG A 216 -0.11 -11.57 -27.69
N GLN A 217 -0.69 -12.01 -26.58
CA GLN A 217 -1.78 -12.99 -26.63
C GLN A 217 -3.05 -12.37 -27.26
N LYS A 218 -3.75 -13.17 -28.07
CA LYS A 218 -4.96 -12.73 -28.78
C LYS A 218 -6.05 -12.34 -27.77
N GLY A 219 -6.57 -11.12 -27.88
CA GLY A 219 -7.65 -10.59 -27.03
C GLY A 219 -7.18 -9.84 -25.78
N ILE A 220 -5.91 -9.96 -25.37
CA ILE A 220 -5.38 -9.25 -24.19
C ILE A 220 -5.52 -7.74 -24.34
N GLY A 221 -5.28 -7.17 -25.51
CA GLY A 221 -5.40 -5.73 -25.72
C GLY A 221 -6.80 -5.20 -25.40
N LYS A 222 -7.85 -5.89 -25.85
CA LYS A 222 -9.25 -5.50 -25.52
C LYS A 222 -9.52 -5.62 -24.01
N GLN A 223 -9.04 -6.66 -23.38
CA GLN A 223 -9.23 -6.89 -21.95
C GLN A 223 -8.50 -5.85 -21.10
N VAL A 224 -7.27 -5.51 -21.45
CA VAL A 224 -6.51 -4.44 -20.79
C VAL A 224 -7.18 -3.09 -20.99
N MET A 225 -7.62 -2.77 -22.21
CA MET A 225 -8.34 -1.53 -22.50
C MET A 225 -9.63 -1.40 -21.67
N LEU A 226 -10.42 -2.46 -21.59
CA LEU A 226 -11.64 -2.49 -20.77
C LEU A 226 -11.33 -2.24 -19.29
N LEU A 227 -10.30 -2.91 -18.76
CA LEU A 227 -9.87 -2.71 -17.37
C LEU A 227 -9.39 -1.29 -17.13
N VAL A 228 -8.57 -0.74 -18.02
CA VAL A 228 -8.06 0.64 -17.90
C VAL A 228 -9.21 1.64 -17.88
N VAL A 229 -10.14 1.56 -18.84
CA VAL A 229 -11.27 2.51 -18.93
C VAL A 229 -12.17 2.38 -17.69
N PHE A 230 -12.51 1.16 -17.28
CA PHE A 230 -13.38 0.92 -16.12
C PHE A 230 -12.75 1.43 -14.80
N TYR A 231 -11.48 1.05 -14.55
CA TYR A 231 -10.80 1.49 -13.32
C TYR A 231 -10.46 2.98 -13.32
N SER A 232 -10.15 3.60 -14.47
CA SER A 232 -9.87 5.03 -14.55
C SER A 232 -11.06 5.86 -14.09
N GLY A 233 -12.28 5.50 -14.50
CA GLY A 233 -13.51 6.19 -14.08
C GLY A 233 -13.71 6.10 -12.56
N ILE A 234 -13.62 4.90 -11.99
CA ILE A 234 -13.80 4.68 -10.54
C ILE A 234 -12.72 5.41 -9.74
N ILE A 235 -11.44 5.26 -10.12
CA ILE A 235 -10.33 5.88 -9.39
C ILE A 235 -10.39 7.41 -9.53
N GLY A 236 -10.77 7.94 -10.70
CA GLY A 236 -10.96 9.36 -10.92
C GLY A 236 -11.97 9.95 -9.93
N ILE A 237 -13.16 9.34 -9.82
CA ILE A 237 -14.20 9.76 -8.86
C ILE A 237 -13.67 9.68 -7.43
N LEU A 238 -13.08 8.56 -7.03
CA LEU A 238 -12.57 8.36 -5.67
C LEU A 238 -11.45 9.33 -5.30
N THR A 239 -10.65 9.78 -6.26
CA THR A 239 -9.59 10.76 -6.04
C THR A 239 -10.16 12.17 -5.88
N MET A 240 -11.19 12.53 -6.65
CA MET A 240 -11.75 13.88 -6.67
C MET A 240 -12.80 14.12 -5.59
N ILE A 241 -13.39 13.08 -5.00
CA ILE A 241 -14.44 13.24 -3.98
C ILE A 241 -13.94 14.02 -2.76
N LYS A 242 -12.68 13.84 -2.35
CA LYS A 242 -12.14 14.50 -1.15
C LYS A 242 -11.81 15.97 -1.37
N PRO A 243 -11.13 16.39 -2.48
CA PRO A 243 -11.07 17.78 -2.87
C PRO A 243 -12.44 18.45 -2.99
N PHE A 244 -13.42 17.75 -3.56
CA PHE A 244 -14.81 18.24 -3.63
C PHE A 244 -15.42 18.49 -2.25
N LEU A 245 -15.16 17.64 -1.26
CA LEU A 245 -15.62 17.84 0.12
C LEU A 245 -15.03 19.12 0.72
N VAL A 246 -13.77 19.47 0.40
CA VAL A 246 -13.17 20.76 0.78
C VAL A 246 -13.93 21.93 0.16
N ASP A 247 -14.30 21.83 -1.13
CA ASP A 247 -15.03 22.87 -1.86
C ASP A 247 -16.43 23.12 -1.29
N VAL A 248 -17.07 22.11 -0.72
CA VAL A 248 -18.37 22.23 -0.04
C VAL A 248 -18.24 22.48 1.48
N ASN A 249 -17.08 23.01 1.90
CA ASN A 249 -16.78 23.48 3.25
C ASN A 249 -16.73 22.40 4.35
N PHE A 250 -16.48 21.12 4.01
CA PHE A 250 -16.13 20.14 5.03
C PHE A 250 -14.74 20.44 5.59
N THR A 251 -14.61 20.34 6.92
CA THR A 251 -13.32 20.50 7.59
C THR A 251 -12.42 19.29 7.34
N VAL A 252 -11.10 19.49 7.46
CA VAL A 252 -10.10 18.41 7.31
C VAL A 252 -10.35 17.27 8.30
N VAL A 253 -10.78 17.62 9.51
CA VAL A 253 -11.10 16.63 10.56
C VAL A 253 -12.31 15.80 10.16
N GLU A 254 -13.37 16.42 9.64
CA GLU A 254 -14.55 15.71 9.15
C GLU A 254 -14.19 14.78 7.98
N ILE A 255 -13.39 15.25 7.01
CA ILE A 255 -12.94 14.43 5.89
C ILE A 255 -12.07 13.27 6.40
N GLY A 256 -11.21 13.51 7.39
CA GLY A 256 -10.39 12.48 8.02
C GLY A 256 -11.22 11.43 8.75
N LEU A 257 -12.22 11.85 9.54
CA LEU A 257 -13.15 10.94 10.22
C LEU A 257 -14.01 10.16 9.23
N MET A 258 -14.57 10.82 8.22
CA MET A 258 -15.41 10.18 7.21
C MET A 258 -14.63 9.14 6.40
N SER A 259 -13.45 9.49 5.89
CA SER A 259 -12.65 8.57 5.06
C SER A 259 -11.90 7.53 5.89
N GLY A 260 -11.38 7.90 7.05
CA GLY A 260 -10.61 7.02 7.93
C GLY A 260 -11.53 6.14 8.77
N VAL A 261 -12.28 6.72 9.68
CA VAL A 261 -13.04 5.95 10.68
C VAL A 261 -14.29 5.33 10.09
N TYR A 262 -15.21 6.15 9.56
CA TYR A 262 -16.49 5.64 9.02
C TYR A 262 -16.29 4.82 7.76
N GLY A 263 -15.51 5.31 6.78
CA GLY A 263 -15.25 4.59 5.54
C GLY A 263 -14.56 3.25 5.77
N THR A 264 -13.58 3.21 6.69
CA THR A 264 -12.89 1.96 7.07
C THR A 264 -13.84 1.03 7.82
N GLY A 265 -14.64 1.54 8.77
CA GLY A 265 -15.61 0.75 9.52
C GLY A 265 -16.66 0.11 8.62
N VAL A 266 -17.28 0.88 7.73
CA VAL A 266 -18.23 0.38 6.72
C VAL A 266 -17.56 -0.62 5.79
N GLY A 267 -16.32 -0.35 5.34
CA GLY A 267 -15.55 -1.25 4.48
C GLY A 267 -15.31 -2.62 5.12
N VAL A 268 -14.96 -2.65 6.41
CA VAL A 268 -14.79 -3.91 7.17
C VAL A 268 -16.12 -4.66 7.28
N ILE A 269 -17.20 -3.99 7.66
CA ILE A 269 -18.53 -4.60 7.78
C ILE A 269 -18.97 -5.19 6.43
N MET A 270 -18.85 -4.42 5.35
CA MET A 270 -19.21 -4.88 4.02
C MET A 270 -18.35 -6.04 3.55
N ALA A 271 -17.05 -6.02 3.80
CA ALA A 271 -16.15 -7.12 3.45
C ALA A 271 -16.53 -8.43 4.17
N LEU A 272 -16.93 -8.34 5.44
CA LEU A 272 -17.40 -9.49 6.22
C LEU A 272 -18.75 -9.99 5.70
N LEU A 273 -19.71 -9.09 5.45
CA LEU A 273 -21.03 -9.43 4.90
C LEU A 273 -20.93 -10.09 3.53
N VAL A 274 -20.18 -9.49 2.59
CA VAL A 274 -19.98 -10.02 1.23
C VAL A 274 -19.25 -11.36 1.30
N GLY A 275 -18.23 -11.50 2.15
CA GLY A 275 -17.53 -12.78 2.34
C GLY A 275 -18.45 -13.89 2.87
N HIS A 276 -19.40 -13.57 3.76
CA HIS A 276 -20.42 -14.51 4.23
C HIS A 276 -21.44 -14.84 3.16
N LEU A 277 -21.88 -13.84 2.41
CA LEU A 277 -22.87 -13.97 1.32
C LEU A 277 -22.32 -14.85 0.16
N ILE A 278 -21.05 -14.63 -0.23
CA ILE A 278 -20.37 -15.44 -1.26
C ILE A 278 -20.32 -16.92 -0.88
N ARG A 279 -20.12 -17.22 0.41
CA ARG A 279 -20.12 -18.61 0.90
C ARG A 279 -21.50 -19.26 0.83
N ARG A 280 -22.60 -18.51 1.03
CA ARG A 280 -23.96 -19.01 1.00
C ARG A 280 -24.58 -19.10 -0.39
N VAL A 281 -24.38 -18.07 -1.21
CA VAL A 281 -25.11 -17.88 -2.48
C VAL A 281 -24.21 -18.19 -3.70
N GLY A 282 -22.91 -18.22 -3.52
CA GLY A 282 -21.94 -18.43 -4.60
C GLY A 282 -21.58 -17.14 -5.36
N ARG A 283 -20.36 -17.13 -5.94
CA ARG A 283 -19.80 -15.94 -6.61
C ARG A 283 -20.62 -15.44 -7.80
N LYS A 284 -21.23 -16.36 -8.58
CA LYS A 284 -21.99 -15.97 -9.77
C LYS A 284 -23.21 -15.10 -9.44
N HIS A 285 -23.98 -15.47 -8.42
CA HIS A 285 -25.23 -14.79 -8.07
C HIS A 285 -25.03 -13.43 -7.35
N ILE A 286 -23.82 -13.13 -6.92
CA ILE A 286 -23.50 -11.84 -6.27
C ILE A 286 -22.95 -10.85 -7.30
N LEU A 287 -22.45 -11.31 -8.44
CA LEU A 287 -21.87 -10.47 -9.50
C LEU A 287 -22.85 -10.20 -10.65
N THR A 288 -23.99 -10.86 -10.67
CA THR A 288 -25.13 -10.61 -11.57
C THR A 288 -26.26 -9.93 -10.85
#